data_845077e9df51231417e2e779e1c507bb
#
_entry.id   845077e9df51231417e2e779e1c507bb
#
_cell.length_a   1.000
_cell.length_b   1.000
_cell.length_c   1.000
_cell.angle_alpha   90.00
_cell.angle_beta   90.00
_cell.angle_gamma   90.00
#
_symmetry.space_group_name_H-M   'P 1'
#
loop_
_entity.id
_entity.type
_entity.pdbx_description
1 polymer ?
#
loop_
_entity_poly.entity_id
_entity_poly.type
_entity_poly.pdbx_seq_one_letter_code
_entity_poly.pdbx_strand_id
1 'polypeptide(L)'
;MRQIAIYGKGGIGKSTTTQNTVAALAEAGYKCMIVGCDPKADATRLILHKKAQATVMDLARERGSVEELEIDEVLLEGFLGVKCAESGGPEPGVGCAGRGVITAINFLEENGAYEEEIDFVFYDVLGDVVCGGFAMPIREGKAKEIYIVTSGEMMAMYAANNIARGILKYAQSGGVRLGGLICNSRKVDREFELITEFAKRLGTQMIHFIPRDNQVQRAELRRMTVLEYTPEHPMADEYRTLAKKIAENKNFVIPTPLGMDELEELLTEFGILDAEEAVA
;
A
#
# COMPACT_ATOMS: atom_id res chain seq x y z
N MET A 1 -4.61 -15.42 9.29
CA MET A 1 -3.75 -14.48 8.52
C MET A 1 -4.61 -13.68 7.54
N ARG A 2 -4.46 -12.35 7.53
CA ARG A 2 -5.10 -11.44 6.56
C ARG A 2 -4.03 -10.93 5.58
N GLN A 3 -4.34 -10.95 4.29
CA GLN A 3 -3.44 -10.53 3.21
C GLN A 3 -3.97 -9.23 2.60
N ILE A 4 -3.27 -8.15 2.85
CA ILE A 4 -3.66 -6.78 2.54
C ILE A 4 -2.69 -6.20 1.53
N ALA A 5 -3.18 -5.59 0.45
CA ALA A 5 -2.34 -4.79 -0.44
C ALA A 5 -2.68 -3.31 -0.35
N ILE A 6 -1.64 -2.50 -0.29
CA ILE A 6 -1.72 -1.04 -0.27
C ILE A 6 -1.34 -0.51 -1.64
N TYR A 7 -2.28 0.18 -2.26
CA TYR A 7 -2.12 0.82 -3.56
C TYR A 7 -2.22 2.35 -3.45
N GLY A 8 -1.87 3.06 -4.50
CA GLY A 8 -2.01 4.51 -4.62
C GLY A 8 -0.94 5.12 -5.52
N LYS A 9 -1.12 6.36 -5.94
CA LYS A 9 -0.21 7.10 -6.82
C LYS A 9 1.23 7.11 -6.29
N GLY A 10 2.22 7.13 -7.18
CA GLY A 10 3.63 7.33 -6.82
C GLY A 10 3.84 8.62 -6.02
N GLY A 11 4.62 8.53 -4.95
CA GLY A 11 4.88 9.66 -4.07
C GLY A 11 3.72 10.08 -3.17
N ILE A 12 2.59 9.36 -3.15
CA ILE A 12 1.46 9.66 -2.26
C ILE A 12 1.74 9.33 -0.78
N GLY A 13 2.78 8.55 -0.50
CA GLY A 13 3.16 8.13 0.84
C GLY A 13 2.69 6.73 1.22
N LYS A 14 2.45 5.84 0.25
CA LYS A 14 2.06 4.43 0.50
C LYS A 14 2.98 3.74 1.49
N SER A 15 4.27 3.63 1.14
CA SER A 15 5.26 2.90 1.92
C SER A 15 5.43 3.47 3.33
N THR A 16 5.37 4.80 3.48
CA THR A 16 5.38 5.45 4.80
C THR A 16 4.13 5.09 5.60
N THR A 17 2.95 5.14 4.96
CA THR A 17 1.68 4.77 5.60
C THR A 17 1.68 3.29 5.98
N THR A 18 2.11 2.40 5.08
CA THR A 18 2.19 0.97 5.33
C THR A 18 3.07 0.66 6.52
N GLN A 19 4.31 1.16 6.54
CA GLN A 19 5.28 0.88 7.60
C GLN A 19 4.82 1.39 8.97
N ASN A 20 4.26 2.60 9.05
CA ASN A 20 3.72 3.13 10.30
C ASN A 20 2.47 2.36 10.76
N THR A 21 1.59 1.95 9.84
CA THR A 21 0.41 1.14 10.17
C THR A 21 0.80 -0.23 10.69
N VAL A 22 1.78 -0.89 10.05
CA VAL A 22 2.28 -2.20 10.48
C VAL A 22 2.99 -2.10 11.82
N ALA A 23 3.79 -1.05 12.06
CA ALA A 23 4.40 -0.79 13.37
C ALA A 23 3.34 -0.64 14.47
N ALA A 24 2.22 0.06 14.17
CA ALA A 24 1.11 0.21 15.11
C ALA A 24 0.36 -1.11 15.38
N LEU A 25 0.19 -1.96 14.37
CA LEU A 25 -0.35 -3.31 14.55
C LEU A 25 0.57 -4.18 15.42
N ALA A 26 1.88 -4.13 15.17
CA ALA A 26 2.86 -4.86 15.96
C ALA A 26 2.92 -4.35 17.42
N GLU A 27 2.84 -3.03 17.64
CA GLU A 27 2.68 -2.43 18.98
C GLU A 27 1.42 -2.94 19.70
N ALA A 28 0.34 -3.18 18.96
CA ALA A 28 -0.91 -3.74 19.49
C ALA A 28 -0.85 -5.28 19.71
N GLY A 29 0.29 -5.92 19.45
CA GLY A 29 0.53 -7.34 19.71
C GLY A 29 0.26 -8.28 18.52
N TYR A 30 -0.03 -7.76 17.33
CA TYR A 30 -0.19 -8.59 16.14
C TYR A 30 1.16 -8.97 15.52
N LYS A 31 1.27 -10.18 15.02
CA LYS A 31 2.41 -10.63 14.24
C LYS A 31 2.23 -10.20 12.77
N CYS A 32 3.13 -9.37 12.30
CA CYS A 32 3.02 -8.70 11.01
C CYS A 32 4.20 -8.97 10.08
N MET A 33 3.92 -8.96 8.78
CA MET A 33 4.91 -9.05 7.72
C MET A 33 4.66 -7.96 6.67
N ILE A 34 5.73 -7.37 6.14
CA ILE A 34 5.70 -6.48 4.98
C ILE A 34 6.45 -7.14 3.82
N VAL A 35 5.81 -7.17 2.66
CA VAL A 35 6.41 -7.57 1.38
C VAL A 35 6.43 -6.36 0.45
N GLY A 36 7.62 -5.81 0.20
CA GLY A 36 7.81 -4.72 -0.75
C GLY A 36 7.74 -5.22 -2.18
N CYS A 37 6.86 -4.65 -2.97
CA CYS A 37 6.62 -5.00 -4.37
C CYS A 37 7.10 -3.91 -5.35
N ASP A 38 7.93 -2.97 -4.88
CA ASP A 38 8.53 -1.92 -5.70
C ASP A 38 9.99 -2.27 -6.03
N PRO A 39 10.44 -2.16 -7.29
CA PRO A 39 11.85 -2.33 -7.65
C PRO A 39 12.84 -1.47 -6.88
N LYS A 40 12.38 -0.36 -6.27
CA LYS A 40 13.21 0.49 -5.41
C LYS A 40 13.60 -0.16 -4.09
N ALA A 41 12.90 -1.21 -3.66
CA ALA A 41 13.15 -1.96 -2.43
C ALA A 41 13.25 -1.03 -1.19
N ASP A 42 12.27 -0.15 -0.99
CA ASP A 42 12.24 0.82 0.11
C ASP A 42 10.99 0.70 1.00
N ALA A 43 10.16 -0.32 0.76
CA ALA A 43 8.93 -0.56 1.50
C ALA A 43 9.15 -1.01 2.96
N THR A 44 10.35 -1.48 3.29
CA THR A 44 10.71 -1.98 4.63
C THR A 44 11.72 -1.11 5.36
N ARG A 45 12.11 0.01 4.75
CA ARG A 45 13.21 0.88 5.18
C ARG A 45 13.08 1.42 6.60
N LEU A 46 11.87 1.80 7.03
CA LEU A 46 11.64 2.40 8.34
C LEU A 46 11.58 1.33 9.45
N ILE A 47 11.18 0.12 9.12
CA ILE A 47 11.13 -1.02 10.03
C ILE A 47 12.53 -1.62 10.24
N LEU A 48 13.32 -1.71 9.16
CA LEU A 48 14.68 -2.25 9.21
C LEU A 48 15.76 -1.20 9.51
N HIS A 49 15.41 0.09 9.63
CA HIS A 49 16.31 1.24 9.79
C HIS A 49 17.33 1.40 8.65
N LYS A 50 17.13 0.68 7.57
CA LYS A 50 18.00 0.69 6.38
C LYS A 50 17.21 0.17 5.19
N LYS A 51 17.67 0.47 3.99
CA LYS A 51 17.18 -0.22 2.81
C LYS A 51 17.51 -1.71 2.94
N ALA A 52 16.60 -2.59 2.56
CA ALA A 52 16.90 -4.02 2.44
C ALA A 52 18.12 -4.18 1.52
N GLN A 53 19.15 -4.92 1.99
CA GLN A 53 20.41 -5.02 1.26
C GLN A 53 20.33 -5.99 0.09
N ALA A 54 19.51 -7.04 0.26
CA ALA A 54 19.30 -8.05 -0.76
C ALA A 54 17.79 -8.22 -0.98
N THR A 55 17.36 -8.14 -2.23
CA THR A 55 15.98 -8.50 -2.59
C THR A 55 15.96 -9.95 -3.08
N VAL A 56 14.77 -10.57 -3.04
CA VAL A 56 14.61 -11.93 -3.59
C VAL A 56 15.13 -12.02 -5.01
N MET A 57 14.79 -11.03 -5.86
CA MET A 57 15.21 -11.04 -7.27
C MET A 57 16.69 -10.72 -7.49
N ASP A 58 17.32 -9.93 -6.61
CA ASP A 58 18.76 -9.67 -6.69
C ASP A 58 19.55 -10.95 -6.36
N LEU A 59 19.20 -11.61 -5.26
CA LEU A 59 19.85 -12.86 -4.85
C LEU A 59 19.60 -14.00 -5.85
N ALA A 60 18.37 -14.12 -6.35
CA ALA A 60 18.06 -15.11 -7.39
C ALA A 60 18.91 -14.91 -8.66
N ARG A 61 19.21 -13.67 -8.99
CA ARG A 61 20.08 -13.34 -10.14
C ARG A 61 21.55 -13.71 -9.89
N GLU A 62 22.03 -13.50 -8.67
CA GLU A 62 23.40 -13.88 -8.28
C GLU A 62 23.57 -15.39 -8.23
N ARG A 63 22.55 -16.14 -7.81
CA ARG A 63 22.59 -17.61 -7.67
C ARG A 63 22.13 -18.37 -8.90
N GLY A 64 21.40 -17.71 -9.81
CA GLY A 64 20.87 -18.30 -11.03
C GLY A 64 19.39 -18.66 -10.97
N SER A 65 18.83 -18.94 -9.79
CA SER A 65 17.40 -19.19 -9.61
C SER A 65 16.91 -18.86 -8.20
N VAL A 66 15.58 -18.77 -8.00
CA VAL A 66 14.98 -18.56 -6.66
C VAL A 66 15.02 -19.82 -5.81
N GLU A 67 15.09 -21.01 -6.41
CA GLU A 67 15.15 -22.30 -5.71
C GLU A 67 16.47 -22.51 -4.97
N GLU A 68 17.51 -21.73 -5.32
CA GLU A 68 18.84 -21.77 -4.67
C GLU A 68 18.92 -20.85 -3.44
N LEU A 69 17.82 -20.17 -3.08
CA LEU A 69 17.80 -19.23 -1.95
C LEU A 69 17.31 -19.90 -0.67
N GLU A 70 17.92 -19.49 0.44
CA GLU A 70 17.41 -19.80 1.77
C GLU A 70 16.51 -18.65 2.26
N ILE A 71 15.43 -18.99 2.97
CA ILE A 71 14.44 -18.02 3.43
C ILE A 71 15.06 -16.93 4.33
N ASP A 72 16.00 -17.32 5.19
CA ASP A 72 16.67 -16.43 6.14
C ASP A 72 17.55 -15.35 5.46
N GLU A 73 17.87 -15.53 4.18
CA GLU A 73 18.64 -14.55 3.41
C GLU A 73 17.78 -13.34 2.98
N VAL A 74 16.47 -13.54 2.84
CA VAL A 74 15.55 -12.54 2.31
C VAL A 74 14.48 -12.08 3.29
N LEU A 75 14.17 -12.89 4.32
CA LEU A 75 13.20 -12.59 5.34
C LEU A 75 13.88 -12.01 6.58
N LEU A 76 13.91 -10.69 6.66
CA LEU A 76 14.56 -9.97 7.76
C LEU A 76 13.55 -9.61 8.84
N GLU A 77 14.02 -9.45 10.07
CA GLU A 77 13.22 -8.99 11.19
C GLU A 77 13.64 -7.58 11.61
N GLY A 78 12.67 -6.70 11.82
CA GLY A 78 12.90 -5.32 12.20
C GLY A 78 12.12 -4.90 13.45
N PHE A 79 11.83 -3.61 13.55
CA PHE A 79 11.16 -3.02 14.70
C PHE A 79 9.93 -3.81 15.14
N LEU A 80 9.81 -4.10 16.45
CA LEU A 80 8.75 -4.90 17.08
C LEU A 80 8.56 -6.32 16.49
N GLY A 81 9.60 -6.92 15.93
CA GLY A 81 9.52 -8.27 15.39
C GLY A 81 8.79 -8.36 14.04
N VAL A 82 8.57 -7.23 13.36
CA VAL A 82 7.95 -7.22 12.03
C VAL A 82 8.85 -7.91 11.03
N LYS A 83 8.32 -8.93 10.36
CA LYS A 83 9.02 -9.62 9.26
C LYS A 83 8.98 -8.76 7.99
N CYS A 84 10.09 -8.70 7.29
CA CYS A 84 10.30 -7.82 6.14
C CYS A 84 10.96 -8.57 4.99
N ALA A 85 10.36 -8.52 3.81
CA ALA A 85 10.96 -8.98 2.57
C ALA A 85 10.77 -7.96 1.45
N GLU A 86 11.74 -7.84 0.54
CA GLU A 86 11.65 -7.01 -0.65
C GLU A 86 11.75 -7.91 -1.88
N SER A 87 10.75 -7.84 -2.75
CA SER A 87 10.76 -8.64 -3.99
C SER A 87 11.87 -8.23 -4.93
N GLY A 88 12.17 -6.93 -4.98
CA GLY A 88 13.03 -6.36 -5.99
C GLY A 88 12.35 -6.26 -7.35
N GLY A 89 13.14 -6.01 -8.38
CA GLY A 89 12.68 -5.88 -9.76
C GLY A 89 13.62 -6.54 -10.75
N PRO A 90 13.19 -6.70 -12.01
CA PRO A 90 14.08 -7.12 -13.07
C PRO A 90 15.14 -6.04 -13.33
N GLU A 91 16.21 -6.43 -14.00
CA GLU A 91 17.17 -5.45 -14.49
C GLU A 91 16.50 -4.40 -15.38
N PRO A 92 16.95 -3.15 -15.33
CA PRO A 92 16.45 -2.11 -16.22
C PRO A 92 16.51 -2.57 -17.70
N GLY A 93 15.37 -2.56 -18.36
CA GLY A 93 15.26 -3.01 -19.77
C GLY A 93 15.03 -4.51 -19.97
N VAL A 94 15.00 -5.32 -18.91
CA VAL A 94 14.78 -6.76 -19.02
C VAL A 94 13.47 -7.17 -18.33
N GLY A 95 12.44 -7.40 -19.13
CA GLY A 95 11.18 -8.02 -18.68
C GLY A 95 10.22 -7.11 -17.91
N CYS A 96 9.12 -7.69 -17.45
CA CYS A 96 8.08 -7.00 -16.70
C CYS A 96 8.31 -7.18 -15.18
N ALA A 97 8.36 -6.07 -14.44
CA ALA A 97 8.56 -6.07 -12.99
C ALA A 97 7.56 -6.96 -12.22
N GLY A 98 6.32 -7.07 -12.70
CA GLY A 98 5.31 -7.89 -12.05
C GLY A 98 5.59 -9.39 -12.03
N ARG A 99 6.35 -9.90 -12.99
CA ARG A 99 6.75 -11.32 -12.98
C ARG A 99 7.73 -11.58 -11.83
N GLY A 100 8.66 -10.68 -11.56
CA GLY A 100 9.55 -10.79 -10.41
C GLY A 100 8.81 -10.72 -9.08
N VAL A 101 7.82 -9.84 -8.96
CA VAL A 101 7.00 -9.73 -7.75
C VAL A 101 6.27 -11.04 -7.43
N ILE A 102 5.61 -11.66 -8.41
CA ILE A 102 4.89 -12.92 -8.16
C ILE A 102 5.84 -14.08 -7.87
N THR A 103 7.00 -14.14 -8.54
CA THR A 103 8.03 -15.14 -8.26
C THR A 103 8.51 -15.01 -6.80
N ALA A 104 8.80 -13.80 -6.35
CA ALA A 104 9.20 -13.55 -4.96
C ALA A 104 8.10 -13.92 -3.95
N ILE A 105 6.83 -13.57 -4.22
CA ILE A 105 5.72 -13.94 -3.33
C ILE A 105 5.56 -15.47 -3.27
N ASN A 106 5.63 -16.17 -4.41
CA ASN A 106 5.54 -17.63 -4.42
C ASN A 106 6.70 -18.27 -3.66
N PHE A 107 7.92 -17.77 -3.85
CA PHE A 107 9.08 -18.24 -3.09
C PHE A 107 8.86 -18.10 -1.58
N LEU A 108 8.38 -16.94 -1.11
CA LEU A 108 8.09 -16.71 0.30
C LEU A 108 7.01 -17.67 0.83
N GLU A 109 5.95 -17.94 0.06
CA GLU A 109 4.88 -18.87 0.43
C GLU A 109 5.39 -20.33 0.51
N GLU A 110 6.14 -20.76 -0.50
CA GLU A 110 6.66 -22.14 -0.60
C GLU A 110 7.71 -22.45 0.46
N ASN A 111 8.44 -21.43 0.92
CA ASN A 111 9.50 -21.60 1.93
C ASN A 111 9.07 -21.19 3.35
N GLY A 112 7.75 -21.16 3.62
CA GLY A 112 7.23 -21.03 4.98
C GLY A 112 7.29 -19.64 5.58
N ALA A 113 7.51 -18.57 4.77
CA ALA A 113 7.48 -17.19 5.27
C ALA A 113 6.13 -16.80 5.88
N TYR A 114 5.05 -17.45 5.45
CA TYR A 114 3.68 -17.25 5.93
C TYR A 114 3.29 -18.29 6.97
N GLU A 115 4.12 -18.47 7.99
CA GLU A 115 3.87 -19.42 9.08
C GLU A 115 2.52 -19.16 9.77
N GLU A 116 1.98 -20.18 10.46
CA GLU A 116 0.64 -20.14 11.10
C GLU A 116 0.47 -19.01 12.12
N GLU A 117 1.56 -18.39 12.54
CA GLU A 117 1.55 -17.35 13.57
C GLU A 117 1.41 -15.91 13.03
N ILE A 118 1.46 -15.66 11.70
CA ILE A 118 1.31 -14.31 11.15
C ILE A 118 -0.16 -13.91 11.07
N ASP A 119 -0.51 -12.78 11.70
CA ASP A 119 -1.86 -12.23 11.66
C ASP A 119 -2.11 -11.43 10.38
N PHE A 120 -1.12 -10.61 9.97
CA PHE A 120 -1.23 -9.69 8.83
C PHE A 120 -0.01 -9.75 7.92
N VAL A 121 -0.26 -9.88 6.62
CA VAL A 121 0.75 -9.66 5.57
C VAL A 121 0.34 -8.43 4.76
N PHE A 122 1.23 -7.44 4.68
CA PHE A 122 1.03 -6.24 3.89
C PHE A 122 1.92 -6.26 2.64
N TYR A 123 1.28 -6.17 1.49
CA TYR A 123 1.96 -5.97 0.21
C TYR A 123 1.97 -4.47 -0.11
N ASP A 124 3.16 -3.85 -0.11
CA ASP A 124 3.33 -2.46 -0.54
C ASP A 124 3.57 -2.42 -2.05
N VAL A 125 2.53 -2.13 -2.81
CA VAL A 125 2.53 -2.28 -4.26
C VAL A 125 2.74 -0.95 -4.95
N LEU A 126 3.62 -0.91 -5.96
CA LEU A 126 3.78 0.26 -6.83
C LEU A 126 2.48 0.53 -7.59
N GLY A 127 1.89 1.70 -7.38
CA GLY A 127 0.50 1.96 -7.74
C GLY A 127 0.21 2.84 -8.94
N ASP A 128 1.22 3.30 -9.68
CA ASP A 128 0.99 4.26 -10.77
C ASP A 128 0.52 3.63 -12.06
N VAL A 129 0.74 2.35 -12.24
CA VAL A 129 0.49 1.70 -13.51
C VAL A 129 -0.33 0.45 -13.29
N VAL A 130 -1.57 0.48 -13.76
CA VAL A 130 -2.40 -0.72 -13.95
C VAL A 130 -1.85 -1.52 -15.16
N CYS A 131 -0.54 -1.57 -15.35
CA CYS A 131 0.03 -2.55 -16.25
C CYS A 131 -0.09 -3.92 -15.59
N GLY A 132 -0.33 -4.96 -16.39
CA GLY A 132 -0.64 -6.31 -15.91
C GLY A 132 0.34 -6.89 -14.89
N GLY A 133 1.53 -6.27 -14.72
CA GLY A 133 2.55 -6.70 -13.78
C GLY A 133 2.34 -6.25 -12.34
N PHE A 134 1.86 -5.03 -12.11
CA PHE A 134 1.63 -4.52 -10.75
C PHE A 134 0.25 -4.90 -10.19
N ALA A 135 -0.68 -5.34 -11.04
CA ALA A 135 -1.91 -5.97 -10.61
C ALA A 135 -1.71 -7.44 -10.18
N MET A 136 -0.49 -7.97 -10.21
CA MET A 136 -0.25 -9.40 -9.93
C MET A 136 -0.72 -9.84 -8.54
N PRO A 137 -0.48 -9.12 -7.43
CA PRO A 137 -1.03 -9.52 -6.15
C PRO A 137 -2.57 -9.59 -6.14
N ILE A 138 -3.24 -8.71 -6.89
CA ILE A 138 -4.70 -8.73 -7.07
C ILE A 138 -5.12 -9.87 -8.00
N ARG A 139 -4.48 -9.97 -9.14
CA ARG A 139 -4.82 -10.91 -10.22
C ARG A 139 -4.63 -12.36 -9.81
N GLU A 140 -3.54 -12.67 -9.11
CA GLU A 140 -3.20 -14.02 -8.65
C GLU A 140 -3.82 -14.36 -7.28
N GLY A 141 -4.68 -13.47 -6.75
CA GLY A 141 -5.40 -13.72 -5.49
C GLY A 141 -4.54 -13.75 -4.24
N LYS A 142 -3.30 -13.19 -4.32
CA LYS A 142 -2.37 -13.12 -3.19
C LYS A 142 -2.82 -12.12 -2.13
N ALA A 143 -3.45 -11.02 -2.55
CA ALA A 143 -4.06 -10.05 -1.65
C ALA A 143 -5.59 -10.05 -1.85
N LYS A 144 -6.32 -10.30 -0.79
CA LYS A 144 -7.79 -10.31 -0.81
C LYS A 144 -8.39 -8.98 -0.40
N GLU A 145 -7.68 -8.22 0.41
CA GLU A 145 -8.11 -6.95 0.95
C GLU A 145 -7.24 -5.83 0.37
N ILE A 146 -7.88 -4.85 -0.25
CA ILE A 146 -7.17 -3.73 -0.88
C ILE A 146 -7.53 -2.45 -0.15
N TYR A 147 -6.53 -1.65 0.20
CA TYR A 147 -6.70 -0.27 0.61
C TYR A 147 -5.98 0.64 -0.36
N ILE A 148 -6.56 1.81 -0.64
CA ILE A 148 -6.00 2.77 -1.58
C ILE A 148 -5.62 4.03 -0.81
N VAL A 149 -4.32 4.37 -0.81
CA VAL A 149 -3.83 5.65 -0.31
C VAL A 149 -4.02 6.71 -1.40
N THR A 150 -4.70 7.78 -1.06
CA THR A 150 -5.02 8.89 -1.97
C THR A 150 -4.89 10.23 -1.26
N SER A 151 -5.18 11.32 -1.95
CA SER A 151 -5.32 12.68 -1.44
C SER A 151 -6.37 13.42 -2.25
N GLY A 152 -6.67 14.66 -1.87
CA GLY A 152 -7.57 15.53 -2.63
C GLY A 152 -7.01 16.07 -3.95
N GLU A 153 -5.75 15.76 -4.28
CA GLU A 153 -5.19 16.13 -5.58
C GLU A 153 -5.87 15.33 -6.70
N MET A 154 -6.26 16.00 -7.78
CA MET A 154 -6.93 15.40 -8.94
C MET A 154 -6.25 14.13 -9.43
N MET A 155 -4.93 14.15 -9.63
CA MET A 155 -4.19 12.99 -10.14
C MET A 155 -4.10 11.83 -9.13
N ALA A 156 -4.23 12.11 -7.83
CA ALA A 156 -4.29 11.05 -6.82
C ALA A 156 -5.67 10.37 -6.83
N MET A 157 -6.73 11.14 -6.98
CA MET A 157 -8.10 10.62 -7.12
C MET A 157 -8.28 9.86 -8.42
N TYR A 158 -7.71 10.37 -9.54
CA TYR A 158 -7.69 9.65 -10.82
C TYR A 158 -7.00 8.29 -10.72
N ALA A 159 -5.81 8.25 -10.09
CA ALA A 159 -5.10 7.00 -9.86
C ALA A 159 -5.91 6.03 -8.97
N ALA A 160 -6.52 6.53 -7.89
CA ALA A 160 -7.38 5.74 -7.02
C ALA A 160 -8.59 5.15 -7.77
N ASN A 161 -9.22 5.93 -8.64
CA ASN A 161 -10.32 5.48 -9.48
C ASN A 161 -9.89 4.37 -10.47
N ASN A 162 -8.71 4.51 -11.06
CA ASN A 162 -8.16 3.48 -11.96
C ASN A 162 -7.81 2.19 -11.20
N ILE A 163 -7.30 2.27 -9.99
CA ILE A 163 -7.08 1.11 -9.12
C ILE A 163 -8.43 0.43 -8.80
N ALA A 164 -9.47 1.21 -8.51
CA ALA A 164 -10.82 0.70 -8.29
C ALA A 164 -11.36 -0.05 -9.53
N ARG A 165 -11.10 0.44 -10.76
CA ARG A 165 -11.39 -0.30 -12.01
C ARG A 165 -10.65 -1.64 -12.09
N GLY A 166 -9.39 -1.67 -11.65
CA GLY A 166 -8.61 -2.91 -11.54
C GLY A 166 -9.24 -3.90 -10.57
N ILE A 167 -9.65 -3.44 -9.39
CA ILE A 167 -10.34 -4.27 -8.38
C ILE A 167 -11.65 -4.83 -8.95
N LEU A 168 -12.48 -3.99 -9.57
CA LEU A 168 -13.74 -4.41 -10.20
C LEU A 168 -13.50 -5.54 -11.23
N LYS A 169 -12.47 -5.37 -12.08
CA LYS A 169 -12.12 -6.35 -13.11
C LYS A 169 -11.79 -7.73 -12.54
N TYR A 170 -11.09 -7.79 -11.41
CA TYR A 170 -10.61 -9.05 -10.82
C TYR A 170 -11.45 -9.53 -9.63
N ALA A 171 -12.47 -8.79 -9.24
CA ALA A 171 -13.30 -9.11 -8.06
C ALA A 171 -14.02 -10.46 -8.16
N GLN A 172 -14.41 -10.88 -9.37
CA GLN A 172 -15.12 -12.15 -9.58
C GLN A 172 -14.17 -13.35 -9.62
N SER A 173 -13.00 -13.22 -10.24
CA SER A 173 -12.04 -14.32 -10.41
C SER A 173 -11.10 -14.49 -9.21
N GLY A 174 -10.66 -13.38 -8.59
CA GLY A 174 -9.67 -13.38 -7.51
C GLY A 174 -10.23 -13.19 -6.10
N GLY A 175 -11.53 -12.90 -5.96
CA GLY A 175 -12.15 -12.67 -4.65
C GLY A 175 -11.70 -11.40 -3.94
N VAL A 176 -10.98 -10.50 -4.64
CA VAL A 176 -10.45 -9.26 -4.06
C VAL A 176 -11.56 -8.25 -3.77
N ARG A 177 -11.39 -7.46 -2.71
CA ARG A 177 -12.36 -6.45 -2.28
C ARG A 177 -11.63 -5.17 -1.83
N LEU A 178 -12.28 -4.04 -2.03
CA LEU A 178 -11.84 -2.75 -1.51
C LEU A 178 -12.30 -2.61 -0.05
N GLY A 179 -11.32 -2.41 0.87
CA GLY A 179 -11.57 -2.16 2.29
C GLY A 179 -11.79 -0.68 2.60
N GLY A 180 -11.32 0.20 1.73
CA GLY A 180 -11.54 1.64 1.86
C GLY A 180 -10.41 2.49 1.31
N LEU A 181 -10.63 3.82 1.36
CA LEU A 181 -9.62 4.82 1.02
C LEU A 181 -8.92 5.30 2.30
N ILE A 182 -7.62 5.50 2.22
CA ILE A 182 -6.81 6.18 3.23
C ILE A 182 -6.41 7.52 2.65
N CYS A 183 -6.91 8.61 3.21
CA CYS A 183 -6.50 9.95 2.78
C CYS A 183 -5.19 10.33 3.47
N ASN A 184 -4.11 10.47 2.72
CA ASN A 184 -2.86 11.07 3.19
C ASN A 184 -2.82 12.53 2.73
N SER A 185 -3.21 13.43 3.61
CA SER A 185 -3.50 14.82 3.30
C SER A 185 -2.34 15.55 2.58
N ARG A 186 -2.71 16.29 1.55
CA ARG A 186 -1.87 17.26 0.83
C ARG A 186 -2.28 18.70 1.11
N LYS A 187 -3.23 18.90 2.06
CA LYS A 187 -3.82 20.18 2.42
C LYS A 187 -4.58 20.84 1.26
N VAL A 188 -5.24 20.03 0.44
CA VAL A 188 -6.20 20.49 -0.53
C VAL A 188 -7.42 21.04 0.22
N ASP A 189 -8.03 22.09 -0.28
CA ASP A 189 -9.20 22.69 0.33
C ASP A 189 -10.34 21.67 0.44
N ARG A 190 -11.00 21.61 1.59
CA ARG A 190 -12.10 20.68 1.88
C ARG A 190 -11.75 19.21 1.63
N GLU A 191 -10.45 18.84 1.76
CA GLU A 191 -9.92 17.51 1.39
C GLU A 191 -10.62 16.35 2.11
N PHE A 192 -10.98 16.54 3.38
CA PHE A 192 -11.69 15.52 4.16
C PHE A 192 -13.07 15.24 3.56
N GLU A 193 -13.85 16.26 3.28
CA GLU A 193 -15.19 16.14 2.71
C GLU A 193 -15.13 15.59 1.27
N LEU A 194 -14.18 16.09 0.48
CA LEU A 194 -13.95 15.65 -0.90
C LEU A 194 -13.67 14.15 -0.96
N ILE A 195 -12.72 13.65 -0.17
CA ILE A 195 -12.37 12.22 -0.19
C ILE A 195 -13.46 11.36 0.46
N THR A 196 -14.21 11.90 1.42
CA THR A 196 -15.39 11.21 1.97
C THR A 196 -16.46 11.00 0.90
N GLU A 197 -16.78 12.05 0.12
CA GLU A 197 -17.78 11.94 -0.97
C GLU A 197 -17.25 11.05 -2.12
N PHE A 198 -15.97 11.15 -2.46
CA PHE A 198 -15.35 10.27 -3.45
C PHE A 198 -15.45 8.79 -3.04
N ALA A 199 -15.14 8.46 -1.78
CA ALA A 199 -15.28 7.11 -1.25
C ALA A 199 -16.73 6.61 -1.35
N LYS A 200 -17.70 7.46 -1.02
CA LYS A 200 -19.12 7.16 -1.10
C LYS A 200 -19.57 6.88 -2.55
N ARG A 201 -19.13 7.68 -3.52
CA ARG A 201 -19.42 7.45 -4.95
C ARG A 201 -18.78 6.16 -5.48
N LEU A 202 -17.60 5.78 -4.97
CA LEU A 202 -16.98 4.48 -5.23
C LEU A 202 -17.70 3.31 -4.55
N GLY A 203 -18.72 3.56 -3.71
CA GLY A 203 -19.44 2.54 -2.95
C GLY A 203 -18.65 2.00 -1.76
N THR A 204 -17.66 2.75 -1.25
CA THR A 204 -16.80 2.36 -0.13
C THR A 204 -16.79 3.44 0.98
N GLN A 205 -15.80 3.41 1.84
CA GLN A 205 -15.60 4.34 2.94
C GLN A 205 -14.20 4.98 2.89
N MET A 206 -14.05 6.19 3.41
CA MET A 206 -12.75 6.69 3.83
C MET A 206 -12.44 6.07 5.20
N ILE A 207 -11.49 5.11 5.24
CA ILE A 207 -11.16 4.39 6.47
C ILE A 207 -10.49 5.33 7.48
N HIS A 208 -9.61 6.20 6.99
CA HIS A 208 -8.93 7.19 7.82
C HIS A 208 -8.40 8.37 7.02
N PHE A 209 -8.31 9.51 7.69
CA PHE A 209 -7.68 10.73 7.19
C PHE A 209 -6.41 10.97 8.00
N ILE A 210 -5.26 10.93 7.35
CA ILE A 210 -3.95 11.19 7.95
C ILE A 210 -3.58 12.64 7.68
N PRO A 211 -3.53 13.52 8.71
CA PRO A 211 -3.15 14.90 8.53
C PRO A 211 -1.68 15.01 8.10
N ARG A 212 -1.37 16.05 7.31
CA ARG A 212 0.01 16.31 6.92
C ARG A 212 0.78 16.95 8.06
N ASP A 213 1.80 16.25 8.54
CA ASP A 213 2.70 16.71 9.59
C ASP A 213 4.17 16.45 9.24
N ASN A 214 5.02 17.43 9.55
CA ASN A 214 6.47 17.33 9.31
C ASN A 214 7.17 16.29 10.21
N GLN A 215 6.50 15.82 11.27
CA GLN A 215 7.06 14.79 12.15
C GLN A 215 7.25 13.47 11.41
N VAL A 216 6.38 13.16 10.45
CA VAL A 216 6.53 12.00 9.56
C VAL A 216 7.86 12.09 8.80
N GLN A 217 8.14 13.24 8.17
CA GLN A 217 9.40 13.43 7.45
C GLN A 217 10.63 13.37 8.37
N ARG A 218 10.51 13.89 9.60
CA ARG A 218 11.60 13.81 10.58
C ARG A 218 11.92 12.39 11.00
N ALA A 219 10.90 11.54 11.14
CA ALA A 219 11.05 10.12 11.40
C ALA A 219 11.69 9.40 10.20
N GLU A 220 11.21 9.67 8.97
CA GLU A 220 11.76 9.10 7.74
C GLU A 220 13.25 9.43 7.54
N LEU A 221 13.69 10.65 7.85
CA LEU A 221 15.11 11.05 7.79
C LEU A 221 15.97 10.23 8.75
N ARG A 222 15.40 9.74 9.84
CA ARG A 222 16.04 8.85 10.82
C ARG A 222 15.88 7.37 10.48
N ARG A 223 15.14 7.07 9.42
CA ARG A 223 14.78 5.70 9.03
C ARG A 223 14.01 4.97 10.12
N MET A 224 13.14 5.68 10.79
CA MET A 224 12.27 5.17 11.85
C MET A 224 10.81 5.42 11.49
N THR A 225 9.91 4.64 12.05
CA THR A 225 8.49 4.96 12.06
C THR A 225 8.22 6.12 13.04
N VAL A 226 7.08 6.78 12.91
CA VAL A 226 6.68 7.82 13.88
C VAL A 226 6.47 7.21 15.26
N LEU A 227 5.96 5.97 15.31
CA LEU A 227 5.73 5.24 16.56
C LEU A 227 7.02 4.97 17.34
N GLU A 228 8.10 4.69 16.61
CA GLU A 228 9.41 4.48 17.22
C GLU A 228 10.11 5.79 17.58
N TYR A 229 10.08 6.77 16.66
CA TYR A 229 10.82 8.03 16.82
C TYR A 229 10.20 8.95 17.87
N THR A 230 8.86 9.05 17.89
CA THR A 230 8.11 9.94 18.79
C THR A 230 6.77 9.31 19.16
N PRO A 231 6.76 8.26 19.99
CA PRO A 231 5.56 7.48 20.29
C PRO A 231 4.43 8.28 20.91
N GLU A 232 4.75 9.39 21.63
CA GLU A 232 3.78 10.26 22.28
C GLU A 232 3.26 11.39 21.36
N HIS A 233 3.74 11.49 20.13
CA HIS A 233 3.28 12.53 19.22
C HIS A 233 1.90 12.18 18.64
N PRO A 234 0.99 13.17 18.44
CA PRO A 234 -0.35 12.93 17.88
C PRO A 234 -0.36 12.15 16.56
N MET A 235 0.68 12.28 15.74
CA MET A 235 0.81 11.50 14.52
C MET A 235 0.99 10.00 14.77
N ALA A 236 1.55 9.59 15.90
CA ALA A 236 1.61 8.17 16.26
C ALA A 236 0.18 7.64 16.55
N ASP A 237 -0.66 8.44 17.19
CA ASP A 237 -2.06 8.08 17.46
C ASP A 237 -2.90 8.01 16.20
N GLU A 238 -2.60 8.82 15.18
CA GLU A 238 -3.24 8.71 13.87
C GLU A 238 -2.95 7.33 13.23
N TYR A 239 -1.70 6.85 13.29
CA TYR A 239 -1.35 5.52 12.77
C TYR A 239 -1.89 4.39 13.64
N ARG A 240 -1.93 4.53 14.97
CA ARG A 240 -2.62 3.57 15.86
C ARG A 240 -4.11 3.48 15.54
N THR A 241 -4.74 4.63 15.29
CA THR A 241 -6.16 4.69 14.90
C THR A 241 -6.40 4.03 13.54
N LEU A 242 -5.56 4.29 12.54
CA LEU A 242 -5.62 3.65 11.23
C LEU A 242 -5.46 2.12 11.36
N ALA A 243 -4.44 1.68 12.10
CA ALA A 243 -4.17 0.27 12.35
C ALA A 243 -5.37 -0.45 12.98
N LYS A 244 -5.95 0.15 14.03
CA LYS A 244 -7.16 -0.36 14.68
C LYS A 244 -8.33 -0.45 13.70
N LYS A 245 -8.59 0.60 12.92
CA LYS A 245 -9.66 0.60 11.92
C LYS A 245 -9.47 -0.47 10.85
N ILE A 246 -8.24 -0.72 10.39
CA ILE A 246 -7.92 -1.81 9.45
C ILE A 246 -8.15 -3.16 10.13
N ALA A 247 -7.66 -3.37 11.35
CA ALA A 247 -7.82 -4.63 12.07
C ALA A 247 -9.29 -4.99 12.31
N GLU A 248 -10.12 -4.02 12.64
CA GLU A 248 -11.54 -4.18 12.93
C GLU A 248 -12.44 -4.11 11.67
N ASN A 249 -11.91 -3.73 10.50
CA ASN A 249 -12.70 -3.55 9.29
C ASN A 249 -13.36 -4.87 8.85
N LYS A 250 -14.65 -4.78 8.57
CA LYS A 250 -15.48 -5.87 8.01
C LYS A 250 -16.24 -5.42 6.76
N ASN A 251 -16.06 -4.15 6.35
CA ASN A 251 -16.70 -3.59 5.17
C ASN A 251 -15.79 -3.72 3.96
N PHE A 252 -16.00 -4.77 3.18
CA PHE A 252 -15.23 -5.06 1.97
C PHE A 252 -16.18 -5.11 0.77
N VAL A 253 -15.95 -4.25 -0.20
CA VAL A 253 -16.87 -4.03 -1.33
C VAL A 253 -16.22 -4.30 -2.68
N ILE A 254 -17.05 -4.56 -3.68
CA ILE A 254 -16.67 -4.39 -5.08
C ILE A 254 -16.93 -2.93 -5.41
N PRO A 255 -15.90 -2.15 -5.75
CA PRO A 255 -16.09 -0.72 -5.99
C PRO A 255 -16.89 -0.44 -7.26
N THR A 256 -17.51 0.74 -7.31
CA THR A 256 -18.15 1.32 -8.48
C THR A 256 -17.27 2.49 -8.99
N PRO A 257 -16.34 2.26 -9.93
CA PRO A 257 -15.46 3.32 -10.42
C PRO A 257 -16.26 4.38 -11.19
N LEU A 258 -15.88 5.65 -11.00
CA LEU A 258 -16.49 6.78 -11.66
C LEU A 258 -16.08 6.90 -13.14
N GLY A 259 -16.97 7.48 -13.97
CA GLY A 259 -16.62 8.04 -15.27
C GLY A 259 -15.65 9.24 -15.11
N MET A 260 -15.04 9.68 -16.21
CA MET A 260 -14.20 10.88 -16.17
C MET A 260 -15.04 12.12 -15.85
N ASP A 261 -16.20 12.26 -16.49
CA ASP A 261 -17.11 13.37 -16.29
C ASP A 261 -17.62 13.45 -14.84
N GLU A 262 -17.93 12.30 -14.23
CA GLU A 262 -18.35 12.21 -12.82
C GLU A 262 -17.24 12.60 -11.84
N LEU A 263 -15.98 12.32 -12.19
CA LEU A 263 -14.84 12.71 -11.37
C LEU A 263 -14.57 14.22 -11.48
N GLU A 264 -14.71 14.81 -12.68
CA GLU A 264 -14.59 16.23 -12.92
C GLU A 264 -15.75 17.01 -12.26
N GLU A 265 -16.98 16.51 -12.35
CA GLU A 265 -18.12 17.06 -11.61
C GLU A 265 -17.84 17.11 -10.10
N LEU A 266 -17.33 16.01 -9.52
CA LEU A 266 -16.98 15.98 -8.11
C LEU A 266 -15.95 17.05 -7.75
N LEU A 267 -14.90 17.22 -8.56
CA LEU A 267 -13.87 18.24 -8.34
C LEU A 267 -14.45 19.66 -8.45
N THR A 268 -15.37 19.87 -9.39
CA THR A 268 -16.07 21.16 -9.58
C THR A 268 -16.99 21.47 -8.40
N GLU A 269 -17.76 20.49 -7.89
CA GLU A 269 -18.64 20.66 -6.71
C GLU A 269 -17.85 21.08 -5.45
N PHE A 270 -16.60 20.67 -5.36
CA PHE A 270 -15.73 21.03 -4.24
C PHE A 270 -14.86 22.27 -4.51
N GLY A 271 -14.96 22.87 -5.69
CA GLY A 271 -14.23 24.08 -6.07
C GLY A 271 -12.73 23.84 -6.31
N ILE A 272 -12.36 22.60 -6.65
CA ILE A 272 -10.98 22.22 -7.00
C ILE A 272 -10.71 22.45 -8.49
N LEU A 273 -11.76 22.34 -9.31
CA LEU A 273 -11.75 22.59 -10.74
C LEU A 273 -12.77 23.68 -11.04
N ASP A 274 -12.40 24.70 -11.81
CA ASP A 274 -13.35 25.72 -12.24
C ASP A 274 -14.26 25.17 -13.34
N ALA A 275 -15.55 25.55 -13.30
CA ALA A 275 -16.56 25.04 -14.26
C ALA A 275 -16.23 25.41 -15.74
N GLU A 276 -15.40 26.41 -15.97
CA GLU A 276 -14.93 26.79 -17.31
C GLU A 276 -13.77 25.90 -17.80
N GLU A 277 -13.01 25.31 -16.90
CA GLU A 277 -11.89 24.40 -17.22
C GLU A 277 -12.36 22.95 -17.51
N ALA A 278 -13.52 22.56 -16.98
CA ALA A 278 -14.09 21.21 -17.16
C ALA A 278 -14.63 20.95 -18.58
N VAL A 279 -14.76 21.98 -19.43
CA VAL A 279 -15.36 21.91 -20.77
C VAL A 279 -14.32 22.02 -21.90
N ALA A 280 -13.05 22.23 -21.58
CA ALA A 280 -11.96 22.39 -22.53
C ALA A 280 -11.19 21.05 -22.71
#